data_f5d9b3c6248a495175ea849f296da0b8
#
_entry.id   f5d9b3c6248a495175ea849f296da0b8
#
_cell.length_a   1.000
_cell.length_b   1.000
_cell.length_c   1.000
_cell.angle_alpha   90.00
_cell.angle_beta   90.00
_cell.angle_gamma   90.00
#
_symmetry.space_group_name_H-M   'P 1'
#
loop_
_entity.id
_entity.type
_entity.pdbx_description
1 polymer ?
#
loop_
_entity_poly.entity_id
_entity_poly.type
_entity_poly.pdbx_seq_one_letter_code
_entity_poly.pdbx_strand_id
1 'polypeptide(L)'
;RWWQAFNTRYNVYFNGAQAYIDGSLEKEKGNKDNFTELIPLYTVGNKNSRDLGKSNFNRAIEKAEKAIAKHSIKKRPEWTKNRRKTDKDIEWLSRREYNPFLWKAWMLMGRSQFHQGAFEEAAATFAYMSRMYKGQTAIYGKARAWLAKCYIEQGWLYDAEDVIRNMQLDSMDWRAVKEWDYTYADYYLHTGELAKAVPYLQKVIKHEMRQKQKARELYLLGQVYAALGKRQDAYEAFQRVIRTNPPYELEFNARIAQTEVMAEGQSKQMISKLRHMAASDNNKEYLDQVYYAMGNIHLANKDTLAAINAYELGRKKTRSGIEKGVLLLHLGDLYWAKERFGNAKKCYDEALGLLDRDRKDYEQLSDRSKILDELAPYTDAVQLQDSLQQLAKCSEKER
;
A
#
# COMPACT_ATOMS: atom_id res chain seq x y z
N ARG A 1 16.10 -35.03 -18.85
CA ARG A 1 15.54 -33.65 -18.79
C ARG A 1 14.06 -33.65 -18.49
N TRP A 2 13.25 -34.38 -19.25
CA TRP A 2 11.80 -34.51 -19.00
C TRP A 2 11.53 -35.04 -17.59
N TRP A 3 12.23 -36.07 -17.15
CA TRP A 3 12.13 -36.65 -15.81
C TRP A 3 12.50 -35.63 -14.71
N GLN A 4 13.55 -34.84 -14.90
CA GLN A 4 13.92 -33.81 -13.96
C GLN A 4 12.86 -32.69 -13.90
N ALA A 5 12.35 -32.26 -15.07
CA ALA A 5 11.28 -31.28 -15.12
C ALA A 5 9.99 -31.78 -14.44
N PHE A 6 9.64 -33.06 -14.66
CA PHE A 6 8.49 -33.70 -14.04
C PHE A 6 8.63 -33.74 -12.49
N ASN A 7 9.76 -34.23 -12.00
CA ASN A 7 10.01 -34.30 -10.55
C ASN A 7 10.07 -32.92 -9.93
N THR A 8 10.68 -31.94 -10.58
CA THR A 8 10.68 -30.55 -10.11
C THR A 8 9.26 -30.07 -9.94
N ARG A 9 8.40 -30.32 -10.94
CA ARG A 9 7.01 -29.82 -10.96
C ARG A 9 6.14 -30.45 -9.89
N TYR A 10 6.12 -31.77 -9.80
CA TYR A 10 5.11 -32.48 -9.02
C TYR A 10 5.54 -32.81 -7.60
N ASN A 11 6.84 -32.96 -7.33
CA ASN A 11 7.31 -33.37 -6.00
C ASN A 11 7.74 -32.19 -5.12
N VAL A 12 8.42 -31.20 -5.68
CA VAL A 12 9.04 -30.15 -4.88
C VAL A 12 8.34 -28.81 -5.10
N TYR A 13 8.19 -28.40 -6.36
CA TYR A 13 7.58 -27.12 -6.69
C TYR A 13 6.11 -27.06 -6.27
N PHE A 14 5.33 -28.12 -6.44
CA PHE A 14 3.91 -28.13 -6.07
C PHE A 14 3.71 -27.81 -4.60
N ASN A 15 4.46 -28.45 -3.70
CA ASN A 15 4.38 -28.18 -2.27
C ASN A 15 4.86 -26.77 -1.90
N GLY A 16 5.88 -26.26 -2.60
CA GLY A 16 6.33 -24.88 -2.44
C GLY A 16 5.29 -23.86 -2.93
N ALA A 17 4.66 -24.13 -4.08
CA ALA A 17 3.61 -23.27 -4.61
C ALA A 17 2.36 -23.24 -3.72
N GLN A 18 2.00 -24.40 -3.13
CA GLN A 18 0.91 -24.44 -2.15
C GLN A 18 1.23 -23.61 -0.92
N ALA A 19 2.42 -23.76 -0.36
CA ALA A 19 2.85 -22.95 0.78
C ALA A 19 2.84 -21.44 0.45
N TYR A 20 3.26 -21.05 -0.76
CA TYR A 20 3.16 -19.66 -1.22
C TYR A 20 1.71 -19.15 -1.28
N ILE A 21 0.78 -19.97 -1.76
CA ILE A 21 -0.65 -19.63 -1.80
C ILE A 21 -1.18 -19.46 -0.38
N ASP A 22 -0.87 -20.39 0.53
CA ASP A 22 -1.32 -20.34 1.92
C ASP A 22 -0.79 -19.08 2.64
N GLY A 23 0.50 -18.75 2.45
CA GLY A 23 1.10 -17.52 2.97
C GLY A 23 0.47 -16.26 2.39
N SER A 24 0.13 -16.27 1.09
CA SER A 24 -0.54 -15.14 0.44
C SER A 24 -1.97 -14.94 0.96
N LEU A 25 -2.70 -16.03 1.22
CA LEU A 25 -4.05 -15.96 1.81
C LEU A 25 -4.02 -15.50 3.26
N GLU A 26 -3.04 -15.94 4.04
CA GLU A 26 -2.83 -15.49 5.42
C GLU A 26 -2.54 -13.98 5.44
N LYS A 27 -1.66 -13.52 4.55
CA LYS A 27 -1.35 -12.10 4.39
C LYS A 27 -2.58 -11.29 3.97
N GLU A 28 -3.36 -11.77 3.01
CA GLU A 28 -4.58 -11.11 2.55
C GLU A 28 -5.65 -10.99 3.66
N LYS A 29 -5.73 -12.00 4.56
CA LYS A 29 -6.67 -11.99 5.68
C LYS A 29 -6.25 -11.07 6.82
N GLY A 30 -4.94 -11.00 7.08
CA GLY A 30 -4.38 -10.24 8.21
C GLY A 30 -3.95 -8.81 7.86
N ASN A 31 -3.90 -8.45 6.57
CA ASN A 31 -3.50 -7.11 6.15
C ASN A 31 -4.52 -6.08 6.61
N LYS A 32 -4.02 -4.99 7.20
CA LYS A 32 -4.79 -3.79 7.53
C LYS A 32 -4.18 -2.62 6.77
N ASP A 33 -4.98 -2.01 5.91
CA ASP A 33 -4.56 -0.83 5.17
C ASP A 33 -4.85 0.44 5.99
N ASN A 34 -3.97 1.43 5.87
CA ASN A 34 -4.21 2.77 6.40
C ASN A 34 -4.95 3.58 5.33
N PHE A 35 -6.25 3.79 5.52
CA PHE A 35 -7.10 4.49 4.55
C PHE A 35 -6.94 6.01 4.60
N THR A 36 -6.20 6.56 5.56
CA THR A 36 -5.90 8.00 5.62
C THR A 36 -4.79 8.42 4.65
N GLU A 37 -4.08 7.45 4.08
CA GLU A 37 -3.01 7.64 3.10
C GLU A 37 -3.31 6.85 1.83
N LEU A 38 -2.52 7.06 0.77
CA LEU A 38 -2.57 6.18 -0.40
C LEU A 38 -2.17 4.77 0.04
N ILE A 39 -3.10 3.82 -0.11
CA ILE A 39 -2.76 2.43 0.21
C ILE A 39 -1.72 1.90 -0.78
N PRO A 40 -0.73 1.11 -0.33
CA PRO A 40 0.28 0.58 -1.23
C PRO A 40 -0.33 -0.43 -2.22
N LEU A 41 0.22 -0.52 -3.42
CA LEU A 41 -0.23 -1.48 -4.44
C LEU A 41 -0.09 -2.92 -3.93
N TYR A 42 1.02 -3.24 -3.27
CA TYR A 42 1.26 -4.53 -2.63
C TYR A 42 1.04 -4.44 -1.12
N THR A 43 0.42 -5.47 -0.56
CA THR A 43 0.22 -5.57 0.90
C THR A 43 1.52 -5.56 1.70
N VAL A 44 2.64 -5.95 1.09
CA VAL A 44 3.97 -5.94 1.71
C VAL A 44 4.50 -4.51 1.93
N GLY A 45 3.99 -3.53 1.22
CA GLY A 45 4.25 -2.11 1.48
C GLY A 45 3.80 -1.69 2.88
N ASN A 46 2.74 -2.30 3.43
CA ASN A 46 2.36 -2.14 4.83
C ASN A 46 3.34 -2.89 5.74
N LYS A 47 4.18 -2.18 6.50
CA LYS A 47 5.19 -2.78 7.39
C LYS A 47 4.59 -3.82 8.33
N ASN A 48 3.43 -3.53 8.93
CA ASN A 48 2.72 -4.43 9.83
C ASN A 48 2.25 -5.74 9.17
N SER A 49 2.20 -5.78 7.85
CA SER A 49 1.81 -6.96 7.08
C SER A 49 2.99 -7.82 6.62
N ARG A 50 4.24 -7.38 6.83
CA ARG A 50 5.43 -8.09 6.33
C ARG A 50 5.60 -9.46 6.97
N ASP A 51 5.35 -9.57 8.27
CA ASP A 51 5.49 -10.84 9.00
C ASP A 51 4.35 -11.84 8.79
N LEU A 52 3.22 -11.37 8.21
CA LEU A 52 2.09 -12.24 7.90
C LEU A 52 2.46 -13.28 6.83
N GLY A 53 2.20 -14.54 7.12
CA GLY A 53 2.50 -15.66 6.22
C GLY A 53 3.98 -16.04 6.14
N LYS A 54 4.87 -15.48 6.97
CA LYS A 54 6.32 -15.69 6.93
C LYS A 54 6.71 -17.18 7.00
N SER A 55 6.07 -17.95 7.86
CA SER A 55 6.34 -19.40 7.96
C SER A 55 6.05 -20.13 6.64
N ASN A 56 4.94 -19.80 6.00
CA ASN A 56 4.54 -20.38 4.73
C ASN A 56 5.46 -19.94 3.59
N PHE A 57 5.88 -18.66 3.55
CA PHE A 57 6.85 -18.19 2.56
C PHE A 57 8.22 -18.82 2.76
N ASN A 58 8.71 -18.99 4.00
CA ASN A 58 9.95 -19.71 4.28
C ASN A 58 9.89 -21.16 3.76
N ARG A 59 8.78 -21.85 4.00
CA ARG A 59 8.57 -23.19 3.44
C ARG A 59 8.58 -23.19 1.91
N ALA A 60 8.01 -22.18 1.27
CA ALA A 60 8.05 -22.03 -0.18
C ALA A 60 9.49 -21.82 -0.69
N ILE A 61 10.29 -21.01 0.00
CA ILE A 61 11.71 -20.76 -0.31
C ILE A 61 12.50 -22.06 -0.18
N GLU A 62 12.42 -22.78 0.95
CA GLU A 62 13.11 -24.06 1.15
C GLU A 62 12.80 -25.09 0.05
N LYS A 63 11.53 -25.19 -0.36
CA LYS A 63 11.13 -26.09 -1.45
C LYS A 63 11.69 -25.62 -2.80
N ALA A 64 11.71 -24.32 -3.05
CA ALA A 64 12.30 -23.76 -4.27
C ALA A 64 13.83 -24.00 -4.32
N GLU A 65 14.54 -23.76 -3.23
CA GLU A 65 15.98 -24.05 -3.10
C GLU A 65 16.28 -25.53 -3.32
N LYS A 66 15.50 -26.41 -2.69
CA LYS A 66 15.63 -27.86 -2.88
C LYS A 66 15.38 -28.27 -4.35
N ALA A 67 14.42 -27.63 -5.03
CA ALA A 67 14.17 -27.89 -6.43
C ALA A 67 15.35 -27.44 -7.29
N ILE A 68 15.90 -26.26 -7.02
CA ILE A 68 17.05 -25.70 -7.73
C ILE A 68 18.29 -26.57 -7.54
N ALA A 69 18.61 -26.94 -6.29
CA ALA A 69 19.78 -27.73 -5.96
C ALA A 69 19.75 -29.14 -6.61
N LYS A 70 18.58 -29.80 -6.59
CA LYS A 70 18.46 -31.18 -7.06
C LYS A 70 18.22 -31.34 -8.55
N HIS A 71 17.62 -30.34 -9.19
CA HIS A 71 17.08 -30.49 -10.55
C HIS A 71 17.66 -29.54 -11.57
N SER A 72 18.66 -28.71 -11.21
CA SER A 72 19.39 -27.85 -12.16
C SER A 72 20.20 -28.70 -13.15
N ILE A 73 20.10 -28.36 -14.42
CA ILE A 73 20.83 -29.01 -15.52
C ILE A 73 21.68 -27.97 -16.22
N LYS A 74 22.94 -27.83 -15.79
CA LYS A 74 23.89 -26.88 -16.37
C LYS A 74 24.72 -27.47 -17.52
N LYS A 75 24.78 -28.82 -17.62
CA LYS A 75 25.56 -29.48 -18.68
C LYS A 75 24.90 -29.25 -20.04
N ARG A 76 25.67 -28.61 -20.93
CA ARG A 76 25.23 -28.38 -22.32
C ARG A 76 24.93 -29.69 -23.02
N PRO A 77 23.81 -29.77 -23.76
CA PRO A 77 23.50 -30.97 -24.58
C PRO A 77 24.49 -31.17 -25.70
N GLU A 78 24.82 -32.41 -26.00
CA GLU A 78 25.56 -32.76 -27.19
C GLU A 78 24.68 -32.55 -28.43
N TRP A 79 25.28 -32.01 -29.48
CA TRP A 79 24.60 -31.81 -30.75
C TRP A 79 25.04 -32.86 -31.78
N THR A 80 24.11 -33.43 -32.46
CA THR A 80 24.39 -34.41 -33.55
C THR A 80 25.03 -33.67 -34.74
N LYS A 81 26.26 -33.98 -35.09
CA LYS A 81 27.06 -33.25 -36.09
C LYS A 81 26.40 -33.16 -37.45
N ASN A 82 25.60 -34.14 -37.81
CA ASN A 82 24.97 -34.27 -39.14
C ASN A 82 23.64 -33.49 -39.27
N ARG A 83 23.18 -32.81 -38.27
CA ARG A 83 21.94 -32.02 -38.31
C ARG A 83 22.27 -30.52 -38.35
N ARG A 84 21.71 -29.82 -39.38
CA ARG A 84 21.77 -28.37 -39.45
C ARG A 84 21.02 -27.73 -38.25
N LYS A 85 21.61 -26.75 -37.63
CA LYS A 85 20.97 -26.02 -36.49
C LYS A 85 19.99 -25.01 -37.04
N THR A 86 18.78 -25.01 -36.46
CA THR A 86 17.80 -23.95 -36.62
C THR A 86 18.08 -22.84 -35.58
N ASP A 87 17.50 -21.64 -35.76
CA ASP A 87 17.64 -20.54 -34.80
C ASP A 87 17.14 -20.96 -33.39
N LYS A 88 16.10 -21.77 -33.32
CA LYS A 88 15.60 -22.34 -32.06
C LYS A 88 16.61 -23.30 -31.39
N ASP A 89 17.33 -24.06 -32.19
CA ASP A 89 18.39 -24.95 -31.70
C ASP A 89 19.58 -24.12 -31.17
N ILE A 90 19.93 -23.04 -31.86
CA ILE A 90 21.00 -22.12 -31.43
C ILE A 90 20.62 -21.45 -30.13
N GLU A 91 19.42 -20.90 -30.03
CA GLU A 91 18.89 -20.33 -28.80
C GLU A 91 18.90 -21.36 -27.67
N TRP A 92 18.39 -22.56 -27.91
CA TRP A 92 18.37 -23.61 -26.90
C TRP A 92 19.76 -24.03 -26.44
N LEU A 93 20.73 -24.15 -27.35
CA LEU A 93 22.12 -24.52 -27.05
C LEU A 93 22.90 -23.39 -26.34
N SER A 94 22.44 -22.16 -26.44
CA SER A 94 23.02 -20.97 -25.74
C SER A 94 22.54 -20.83 -24.30
N ARG A 95 21.53 -21.59 -23.87
CA ARG A 95 20.98 -21.53 -22.53
C ARG A 95 22.01 -21.92 -21.47
N ARG A 96 21.88 -21.32 -20.28
CA ARG A 96 22.69 -21.67 -19.11
C ARG A 96 22.02 -22.68 -18.19
N GLU A 97 20.72 -22.88 -18.36
CA GLU A 97 19.89 -23.86 -17.64
C GLU A 97 19.03 -24.63 -18.64
N TYR A 98 19.07 -25.95 -18.57
CA TYR A 98 18.39 -26.85 -19.50
C TYR A 98 17.19 -27.58 -18.91
N ASN A 99 16.90 -27.39 -17.61
CA ASN A 99 15.63 -27.81 -17.04
C ASN A 99 14.54 -26.78 -17.41
N PRO A 100 13.59 -27.12 -18.28
CA PRO A 100 12.62 -26.16 -18.80
C PRO A 100 11.64 -25.65 -17.74
N PHE A 101 11.57 -26.26 -16.56
CA PHE A 101 10.66 -25.90 -15.50
C PHE A 101 11.34 -25.10 -14.36
N LEU A 102 12.65 -25.13 -14.26
CA LEU A 102 13.38 -24.60 -13.09
C LEU A 102 13.21 -23.09 -12.88
N TRP A 103 12.99 -22.34 -13.94
CA TRP A 103 12.72 -20.90 -13.84
C TRP A 103 11.52 -20.58 -12.93
N LYS A 104 10.53 -21.49 -12.84
CA LYS A 104 9.38 -21.32 -11.92
C LYS A 104 9.77 -21.46 -10.46
N ALA A 105 10.75 -22.31 -10.16
CA ALA A 105 11.27 -22.44 -8.80
C ALA A 105 12.04 -21.15 -8.40
N TRP A 106 12.87 -20.61 -9.29
CA TRP A 106 13.52 -19.32 -9.07
C TRP A 106 12.51 -18.19 -8.87
N MET A 107 11.49 -18.12 -9.71
CA MET A 107 10.41 -17.13 -9.59
C MET A 107 9.63 -17.29 -8.28
N LEU A 108 9.34 -18.52 -7.86
CA LEU A 108 8.67 -18.80 -6.59
C LEU A 108 9.51 -18.33 -5.39
N MET A 109 10.82 -18.60 -5.41
CA MET A 109 11.76 -18.18 -4.38
C MET A 109 11.78 -16.65 -4.24
N GLY A 110 12.06 -15.94 -5.33
CA GLY A 110 12.15 -14.49 -5.30
C GLY A 110 10.82 -13.81 -4.93
N ARG A 111 9.69 -14.33 -5.40
CA ARG A 111 8.37 -13.82 -4.99
C ARG A 111 8.06 -14.07 -3.52
N SER A 112 8.46 -15.21 -2.96
CA SER A 112 8.28 -15.51 -1.56
C SER A 112 9.12 -14.57 -0.69
N GLN A 113 10.39 -14.34 -1.08
CA GLN A 113 11.29 -13.36 -0.44
C GLN A 113 10.69 -11.95 -0.49
N PHE A 114 10.18 -11.51 -1.66
CA PHE A 114 9.51 -10.23 -1.80
C PHE A 114 8.31 -10.07 -0.85
N HIS A 115 7.42 -11.07 -0.82
CA HIS A 115 6.21 -10.97 0.01
C HIS A 115 6.47 -11.04 1.53
N GLN A 116 7.62 -11.53 1.98
CA GLN A 116 8.01 -11.40 3.40
C GLN A 116 8.82 -10.12 3.70
N GLY A 117 9.00 -9.24 2.71
CA GLY A 117 9.76 -8.00 2.89
C GLY A 117 11.27 -8.15 2.82
N ALA A 118 11.79 -9.34 2.45
CA ALA A 118 13.21 -9.60 2.21
C ALA A 118 13.59 -9.13 0.79
N PHE A 119 13.55 -7.81 0.59
CA PHE A 119 13.67 -7.21 -0.74
C PHE A 119 15.07 -7.33 -1.32
N GLU A 120 16.12 -7.29 -0.50
CA GLU A 120 17.51 -7.42 -0.93
C GLU A 120 17.77 -8.83 -1.47
N GLU A 121 17.35 -9.86 -0.75
CA GLU A 121 17.46 -11.25 -1.16
C GLU A 121 16.62 -11.53 -2.41
N ALA A 122 15.41 -10.96 -2.47
CA ALA A 122 14.56 -11.05 -3.66
C ALA A 122 15.23 -10.39 -4.86
N ALA A 123 15.81 -9.20 -4.70
CA ALA A 123 16.55 -8.50 -5.75
C ALA A 123 17.74 -9.31 -6.24
N ALA A 124 18.54 -9.88 -5.33
CA ALA A 124 19.66 -10.75 -5.67
C ALA A 124 19.19 -11.99 -6.48
N THR A 125 18.09 -12.61 -6.06
CA THR A 125 17.46 -13.75 -6.75
C THR A 125 17.02 -13.36 -8.16
N PHE A 126 16.32 -12.25 -8.35
CA PHE A 126 15.85 -11.82 -9.66
C PHE A 126 16.97 -11.28 -10.57
N ALA A 127 17.99 -10.64 -10.00
CA ALA A 127 19.20 -10.24 -10.74
C ALA A 127 19.96 -11.47 -11.25
N TYR A 128 20.13 -12.50 -10.44
CA TYR A 128 20.72 -13.77 -10.85
C TYR A 128 19.88 -14.45 -11.94
N MET A 129 18.56 -14.51 -11.74
CA MET A 129 17.63 -15.09 -12.70
C MET A 129 17.66 -14.35 -14.05
N SER A 130 17.71 -13.03 -14.07
CA SER A 130 17.80 -12.23 -15.30
C SER A 130 19.08 -12.55 -16.09
N ARG A 131 20.22 -12.71 -15.40
CA ARG A 131 21.48 -13.10 -16.04
C ARG A 131 21.45 -14.53 -16.59
N MET A 132 20.83 -15.47 -15.84
CA MET A 132 20.73 -16.87 -16.25
C MET A 132 19.83 -17.07 -17.46
N TYR A 133 18.72 -16.34 -17.53
CA TYR A 133 17.69 -16.50 -18.56
C TYR A 133 17.70 -15.41 -19.64
N LYS A 134 18.83 -14.69 -19.83
CA LYS A 134 18.94 -13.56 -20.75
C LYS A 134 18.46 -13.89 -22.17
N GLY A 135 18.75 -15.10 -22.67
CA GLY A 135 18.29 -15.57 -23.99
C GLY A 135 16.81 -16.03 -24.05
N GLN A 136 16.08 -16.00 -22.95
CA GLN A 136 14.67 -16.39 -22.88
C GLN A 136 13.82 -15.16 -22.51
N THR A 137 13.46 -14.36 -23.53
CA THR A 137 12.88 -13.03 -23.40
C THR A 137 11.72 -12.91 -22.42
N ALA A 138 10.81 -13.89 -22.41
CA ALA A 138 9.67 -13.91 -21.50
C ALA A 138 10.08 -14.05 -20.02
N ILE A 139 11.06 -14.92 -19.73
CA ILE A 139 11.55 -15.17 -18.37
C ILE A 139 12.44 -14.01 -17.92
N TYR A 140 13.29 -13.54 -18.81
CA TYR A 140 14.14 -12.38 -18.61
C TYR A 140 13.30 -11.14 -18.26
N GLY A 141 12.28 -10.83 -19.08
CA GLY A 141 11.39 -9.70 -18.84
C GLY A 141 10.66 -9.76 -17.50
N LYS A 142 10.17 -10.96 -17.11
CA LYS A 142 9.54 -11.16 -15.79
C LYS A 142 10.52 -10.96 -14.63
N ALA A 143 11.73 -11.53 -14.74
CA ALA A 143 12.75 -11.37 -13.70
C ALA A 143 13.13 -9.91 -13.50
N ARG A 144 13.29 -9.14 -14.60
CA ARG A 144 13.59 -7.72 -14.52
C ARG A 144 12.45 -6.89 -13.95
N ALA A 145 11.20 -7.20 -14.27
CA ALA A 145 10.04 -6.55 -13.67
C ALA A 145 10.02 -6.74 -12.15
N TRP A 146 10.26 -7.95 -11.68
CA TRP A 146 10.33 -8.23 -10.24
C TRP A 146 11.57 -7.61 -9.57
N LEU A 147 12.70 -7.52 -10.26
CA LEU A 147 13.88 -6.82 -9.77
C LEU A 147 13.58 -5.33 -9.54
N ALA A 148 12.94 -4.67 -10.51
CA ALA A 148 12.52 -3.28 -10.37
C ALA A 148 11.56 -3.08 -9.20
N LYS A 149 10.58 -3.99 -9.00
CA LYS A 149 9.67 -3.97 -7.84
C LYS A 149 10.42 -4.04 -6.50
N CYS A 150 11.46 -4.89 -6.41
CA CYS A 150 12.26 -4.97 -5.20
C CYS A 150 12.95 -3.64 -4.89
N TYR A 151 13.49 -2.97 -5.89
CA TYR A 151 14.12 -1.66 -5.72
C TYR A 151 13.10 -0.56 -5.35
N ILE A 152 11.92 -0.57 -5.97
CA ILE A 152 10.83 0.37 -5.64
C ILE A 152 10.43 0.25 -4.16
N GLU A 153 10.19 -0.97 -3.66
CA GLU A 153 9.78 -1.21 -2.29
C GLU A 153 10.90 -0.92 -1.24
N GLN A 154 12.16 -0.88 -1.68
CA GLN A 154 13.29 -0.41 -0.88
C GLN A 154 13.46 1.11 -0.91
N GLY A 155 12.75 1.81 -1.78
CA GLY A 155 12.95 3.24 -2.02
C GLY A 155 14.13 3.57 -2.92
N TRP A 156 14.77 2.57 -3.56
CA TRP A 156 15.89 2.75 -4.50
C TRP A 156 15.36 3.08 -5.90
N LEU A 157 14.74 4.25 -6.00
CA LEU A 157 13.99 4.65 -7.19
C LEU A 157 14.90 4.87 -8.41
N TYR A 158 16.16 5.30 -8.23
CA TYR A 158 17.12 5.43 -9.32
C TYR A 158 17.51 4.08 -9.93
N ASP A 159 17.75 3.07 -9.08
CA ASP A 159 18.06 1.71 -9.55
C ASP A 159 16.85 1.09 -10.25
N ALA A 160 15.65 1.33 -9.72
CA ALA A 160 14.42 0.91 -10.37
C ALA A 160 14.24 1.56 -11.74
N GLU A 161 14.48 2.86 -11.86
CA GLU A 161 14.40 3.61 -13.12
C GLU A 161 15.40 3.07 -14.16
N ASP A 162 16.63 2.76 -13.74
CA ASP A 162 17.62 2.18 -14.64
C ASP A 162 17.17 0.82 -15.20
N VAL A 163 16.62 -0.04 -14.36
CA VAL A 163 16.04 -1.33 -14.81
C VAL A 163 14.88 -1.10 -15.78
N ILE A 164 14.00 -0.14 -15.51
CA ILE A 164 12.85 0.20 -16.34
C ILE A 164 13.32 0.74 -17.71
N ARG A 165 14.22 1.72 -17.70
CA ARG A 165 14.76 2.34 -18.91
C ARG A 165 15.46 1.33 -19.82
N ASN A 166 16.31 0.49 -19.24
CA ASN A 166 16.99 -0.56 -19.99
C ASN A 166 16.02 -1.58 -20.59
N MET A 167 14.89 -1.85 -19.93
CA MET A 167 13.89 -2.76 -20.47
C MET A 167 13.02 -2.14 -21.57
N GLN A 168 12.88 -0.80 -21.57
CA GLN A 168 12.21 -0.09 -22.68
C GLN A 168 13.04 -0.11 -23.97
N LEU A 169 14.35 -0.20 -23.86
CA LEU A 169 15.27 -0.33 -25.03
C LEU A 169 15.27 -1.76 -25.59
N ASP A 170 15.00 -2.77 -24.76
CA ASP A 170 14.87 -4.16 -25.18
C ASP A 170 13.45 -4.44 -25.72
N SER A 171 13.33 -5.34 -26.70
CA SER A 171 12.01 -5.77 -27.15
C SER A 171 11.30 -6.58 -26.04
N MET A 172 10.20 -6.05 -25.51
CA MET A 172 9.46 -6.70 -24.45
C MET A 172 8.61 -7.86 -24.97
N ASP A 173 8.80 -9.06 -24.38
CA ASP A 173 7.96 -10.20 -24.66
C ASP A 173 6.54 -9.98 -24.07
N TRP A 174 5.50 -10.22 -24.89
CA TRP A 174 4.11 -10.06 -24.50
C TRP A 174 3.71 -10.85 -23.22
N ARG A 175 4.41 -11.96 -22.95
CA ARG A 175 4.19 -12.80 -21.76
C ARG A 175 4.71 -12.16 -20.46
N ALA A 176 5.49 -11.09 -20.55
CA ALA A 176 5.98 -10.33 -19.41
C ALA A 176 5.21 -9.01 -19.19
N VAL A 177 4.36 -8.59 -20.14
CA VAL A 177 3.64 -7.30 -20.07
C VAL A 177 2.83 -7.15 -18.79
N LYS A 178 2.18 -8.21 -18.33
CA LYS A 178 1.41 -8.16 -17.08
C LYS A 178 2.27 -7.73 -15.89
N GLU A 179 3.44 -8.35 -15.71
CA GLU A 179 4.36 -8.01 -14.62
C GLU A 179 4.87 -6.58 -14.74
N TRP A 180 5.06 -6.09 -15.96
CA TRP A 180 5.49 -4.72 -16.22
C TRP A 180 4.39 -3.70 -15.98
N ASP A 181 3.15 -3.98 -16.30
CA ASP A 181 2.01 -3.09 -15.96
C ASP A 181 1.96 -2.86 -14.44
N TYR A 182 2.16 -3.90 -13.63
CA TYR A 182 2.28 -3.77 -12.17
C TYR A 182 3.50 -2.96 -11.75
N THR A 183 4.65 -3.18 -12.39
CA THR A 183 5.90 -2.46 -12.08
C THR A 183 5.79 -0.96 -12.38
N TYR A 184 5.21 -0.60 -13.53
CA TYR A 184 5.00 0.80 -13.87
C TYR A 184 4.00 1.48 -12.94
N ALA A 185 2.89 0.81 -12.61
CA ALA A 185 1.92 1.34 -11.67
C ALA A 185 2.59 1.64 -10.32
N ASP A 186 3.34 0.70 -9.79
CA ASP A 186 4.04 0.79 -8.52
C ASP A 186 5.09 1.90 -8.53
N TYR A 187 5.92 1.96 -9.57
CA TYR A 187 6.94 3.00 -9.75
C TYR A 187 6.33 4.41 -9.75
N TYR A 188 5.28 4.65 -10.54
CA TYR A 188 4.65 5.97 -10.60
C TYR A 188 3.89 6.34 -9.33
N LEU A 189 3.41 5.39 -8.55
CA LEU A 189 2.85 5.64 -7.22
C LEU A 189 3.93 6.11 -6.24
N HIS A 190 5.11 5.45 -6.23
CA HIS A 190 6.22 5.80 -5.35
C HIS A 190 6.93 7.10 -5.74
N THR A 191 6.99 7.43 -7.03
CA THR A 191 7.52 8.72 -7.50
C THR A 191 6.54 9.89 -7.38
N GLY A 192 5.27 9.62 -7.03
CA GLY A 192 4.22 10.63 -6.94
C GLY A 192 3.68 11.09 -8.30
N GLU A 193 4.07 10.46 -9.40
CA GLU A 193 3.58 10.75 -10.75
C GLU A 193 2.21 10.12 -11.01
N LEU A 194 1.22 10.49 -10.17
CA LEU A 194 -0.08 9.85 -10.11
C LEU A 194 -0.82 9.82 -11.45
N ALA A 195 -0.70 10.86 -12.26
CA ALA A 195 -1.33 10.91 -13.59
C ALA A 195 -0.81 9.79 -14.52
N LYS A 196 0.49 9.46 -14.43
CA LYS A 196 1.10 8.36 -15.19
C LYS A 196 0.75 6.99 -14.61
N ALA A 197 0.46 6.90 -13.31
CA ALA A 197 0.06 5.65 -12.67
C ALA A 197 -1.32 5.16 -13.14
N VAL A 198 -2.25 6.08 -13.43
CA VAL A 198 -3.65 5.75 -13.79
C VAL A 198 -3.79 4.70 -14.89
N PRO A 199 -3.20 4.86 -16.10
CA PRO A 199 -3.38 3.90 -17.18
C PRO A 199 -2.84 2.50 -16.83
N TYR A 200 -1.78 2.43 -16.04
CA TYR A 200 -1.21 1.15 -15.59
C TYR A 200 -2.08 0.52 -14.48
N LEU A 201 -2.59 1.29 -13.54
CA LEU A 201 -3.54 0.79 -12.54
C LEU A 201 -4.80 0.21 -13.19
N GLN A 202 -5.34 0.86 -14.23
CA GLN A 202 -6.47 0.33 -14.98
C GLN A 202 -6.16 -1.03 -15.62
N LYS A 203 -4.94 -1.22 -16.17
CA LYS A 203 -4.50 -2.50 -16.71
C LYS A 203 -4.31 -3.55 -15.62
N VAL A 204 -3.70 -3.16 -14.49
CA VAL A 204 -3.54 -4.01 -13.30
C VAL A 204 -4.87 -4.56 -12.83
N ILE A 205 -5.88 -3.70 -12.62
CA ILE A 205 -7.24 -4.08 -12.25
C ILE A 205 -7.89 -5.03 -13.26
N LYS A 206 -7.62 -4.84 -14.56
CA LYS A 206 -8.11 -5.74 -15.61
C LYS A 206 -7.45 -7.12 -15.54
N HIS A 207 -6.17 -7.18 -15.16
CA HIS A 207 -5.42 -8.43 -15.02
C HIS A 207 -5.73 -9.20 -13.74
N GLU A 208 -6.23 -8.51 -12.69
CA GLU A 208 -6.45 -9.15 -11.38
C GLU A 208 -7.72 -10.01 -11.38
N MET A 209 -7.53 -11.26 -11.00
CA MET A 209 -8.61 -12.27 -10.96
C MET A 209 -9.18 -12.46 -9.54
N ARG A 210 -8.41 -12.14 -8.50
CA ARG A 210 -8.83 -12.27 -7.11
C ARG A 210 -9.70 -11.08 -6.70
N GLN A 211 -10.93 -11.34 -6.34
CA GLN A 211 -11.93 -10.29 -6.09
C GLN A 211 -11.50 -9.31 -4.98
N LYS A 212 -10.94 -9.82 -3.88
CA LYS A 212 -10.50 -8.96 -2.76
C LYS A 212 -9.36 -8.03 -3.16
N GLN A 213 -8.35 -8.55 -3.86
CA GLN A 213 -7.24 -7.75 -4.35
C GLN A 213 -7.72 -6.72 -5.39
N LYS A 214 -8.61 -7.14 -6.28
CA LYS A 214 -9.21 -6.24 -7.28
C LYS A 214 -10.01 -5.10 -6.64
N ALA A 215 -10.74 -5.38 -5.56
CA ALA A 215 -11.44 -4.36 -4.80
C ALA A 215 -10.48 -3.34 -4.19
N ARG A 216 -9.35 -3.83 -3.64
CA ARG A 216 -8.29 -3.01 -3.07
C ARG A 216 -7.61 -2.13 -4.13
N GLU A 217 -7.31 -2.69 -5.29
CA GLU A 217 -6.74 -1.95 -6.43
C GLU A 217 -7.71 -0.89 -7.00
N LEU A 218 -9.01 -1.18 -7.01
CA LEU A 218 -10.05 -0.20 -7.37
C LEU A 218 -10.12 0.94 -6.35
N TYR A 219 -9.97 0.63 -5.06
CA TYR A 219 -9.93 1.64 -4.01
C TYR A 219 -8.71 2.57 -4.18
N LEU A 220 -7.53 2.00 -4.40
CA LEU A 220 -6.32 2.75 -4.71
C LEU A 220 -6.50 3.65 -5.94
N LEU A 221 -7.10 3.15 -7.01
CA LEU A 221 -7.42 3.95 -8.19
C LEU A 221 -8.35 5.12 -7.85
N GLY A 222 -9.34 4.90 -6.99
CA GLY A 222 -10.22 5.95 -6.47
C GLY A 222 -9.45 7.03 -5.70
N GLN A 223 -8.52 6.64 -4.82
CA GLN A 223 -7.65 7.57 -4.10
C GLN A 223 -6.76 8.37 -5.06
N VAL A 224 -6.19 7.72 -6.08
CA VAL A 224 -5.37 8.40 -7.11
C VAL A 224 -6.20 9.41 -7.88
N TYR A 225 -7.42 9.07 -8.29
CA TYR A 225 -8.31 10.02 -8.96
C TYR A 225 -8.68 11.19 -8.05
N ALA A 226 -8.96 10.93 -6.77
CA ALA A 226 -9.26 11.98 -5.79
C ALA A 226 -8.07 12.94 -5.62
N ALA A 227 -6.86 12.42 -5.50
CA ALA A 227 -5.62 13.22 -5.41
C ALA A 227 -5.37 14.07 -6.68
N LEU A 228 -5.80 13.58 -7.85
CA LEU A 228 -5.73 14.31 -9.12
C LEU A 228 -6.91 15.32 -9.32
N GLY A 229 -7.81 15.43 -8.36
CA GLY A 229 -9.00 16.29 -8.47
C GLY A 229 -10.09 15.77 -9.42
N LYS A 230 -9.97 14.52 -9.91
CA LYS A 230 -10.93 13.87 -10.81
C LYS A 230 -12.08 13.23 -10.01
N ARG A 231 -12.93 14.08 -9.44
CA ARG A 231 -13.96 13.66 -8.48
C ARG A 231 -14.94 12.62 -9.01
N GLN A 232 -15.43 12.81 -10.23
CA GLN A 232 -16.39 11.88 -10.83
C GLN A 232 -15.76 10.50 -11.05
N ASP A 233 -14.53 10.46 -11.57
CA ASP A 233 -13.79 9.20 -11.78
C ASP A 233 -13.50 8.52 -10.43
N ALA A 234 -13.15 9.30 -9.40
CA ALA A 234 -12.93 8.80 -8.04
C ALA A 234 -14.21 8.18 -7.46
N TYR A 235 -15.34 8.89 -7.55
CA TYR A 235 -16.64 8.39 -7.11
C TYR A 235 -17.01 7.07 -7.78
N GLU A 236 -16.84 7.00 -9.11
CA GLU A 236 -17.11 5.78 -9.88
C GLU A 236 -16.19 4.62 -9.51
N ALA A 237 -14.91 4.90 -9.25
CA ALA A 237 -13.97 3.89 -8.80
C ALA A 237 -14.38 3.32 -7.43
N PHE A 238 -14.73 4.17 -6.45
CA PHE A 238 -15.24 3.73 -5.14
C PHE A 238 -16.59 3.01 -5.27
N GLN A 239 -17.46 3.44 -6.17
CA GLN A 239 -18.72 2.73 -6.44
C GLN A 239 -18.48 1.32 -7.00
N ARG A 240 -17.45 1.16 -7.83
CA ARG A 240 -17.03 -0.17 -8.31
C ARG A 240 -16.49 -1.04 -7.19
N VAL A 241 -15.74 -0.48 -6.22
CA VAL A 241 -15.31 -1.21 -5.00
C VAL A 241 -16.52 -1.83 -4.31
N ILE A 242 -17.54 -1.01 -3.99
CA ILE A 242 -18.75 -1.45 -3.29
C ILE A 242 -19.45 -2.59 -4.04
N ARG A 243 -19.50 -2.51 -5.38
CA ARG A 243 -20.13 -3.55 -6.23
C ARG A 243 -19.37 -4.88 -6.26
N THR A 244 -18.10 -4.92 -5.85
CA THR A 244 -17.33 -6.17 -5.79
C THR A 244 -17.64 -7.03 -4.56
N ASN A 245 -18.51 -6.55 -3.67
CA ASN A 245 -18.79 -7.17 -2.36
C ASN A 245 -17.51 -7.46 -1.57
N PRO A 246 -16.70 -6.42 -1.26
CA PRO A 246 -15.44 -6.55 -0.56
C PRO A 246 -15.63 -6.81 0.93
N PRO A 247 -14.56 -7.03 1.72
CA PRO A 247 -14.63 -6.99 3.17
C PRO A 247 -15.28 -5.69 3.66
N TYR A 248 -16.05 -5.78 4.75
CA TYR A 248 -16.86 -4.66 5.27
C TYR A 248 -16.04 -3.37 5.50
N GLU A 249 -14.86 -3.48 6.06
CA GLU A 249 -13.95 -2.35 6.29
C GLU A 249 -13.64 -1.58 5.00
N LEU A 250 -13.31 -2.29 3.91
CA LEU A 250 -13.01 -1.68 2.63
C LEU A 250 -14.26 -1.06 1.98
N GLU A 251 -15.42 -1.72 2.10
CA GLU A 251 -16.70 -1.16 1.64
C GLU A 251 -17.04 0.12 2.38
N PHE A 252 -16.89 0.10 3.71
CA PHE A 252 -17.17 1.21 4.59
C PHE A 252 -16.31 2.43 4.23
N ASN A 253 -14.98 2.24 4.10
CA ASN A 253 -14.06 3.29 3.70
C ASN A 253 -14.34 3.81 2.28
N ALA A 254 -14.76 2.95 1.34
CA ALA A 254 -15.17 3.39 0.02
C ALA A 254 -16.42 4.29 0.06
N ARG A 255 -17.38 4.01 0.94
CA ARG A 255 -18.56 4.86 1.16
C ARG A 255 -18.17 6.21 1.78
N ILE A 256 -17.25 6.23 2.74
CA ILE A 256 -16.71 7.47 3.32
C ILE A 256 -16.00 8.29 2.25
N ALA A 257 -15.07 7.69 1.50
CA ALA A 257 -14.34 8.37 0.44
C ALA A 257 -15.27 8.95 -0.65
N GLN A 258 -16.38 8.27 -0.96
CA GLN A 258 -17.42 8.83 -1.85
C GLN A 258 -18.04 10.11 -1.29
N THR A 259 -18.26 10.20 0.03
CA THR A 259 -18.82 11.42 0.65
C THR A 259 -17.82 12.56 0.60
N GLU A 260 -16.53 12.28 0.80
CA GLU A 260 -15.47 13.28 0.77
C GLU A 260 -15.29 13.88 -0.63
N VAL A 261 -15.19 13.04 -1.69
CA VAL A 261 -15.01 13.53 -3.06
C VAL A 261 -16.21 14.30 -3.60
N MET A 262 -17.42 14.03 -3.10
CA MET A 262 -18.66 14.71 -3.49
C MET A 262 -19.06 15.85 -2.58
N ALA A 263 -18.26 16.15 -1.55
CA ALA A 263 -18.62 17.16 -0.55
C ALA A 263 -18.67 18.58 -1.10
N GLU A 264 -17.88 18.91 -2.14
CA GLU A 264 -17.94 20.22 -2.75
C GLU A 264 -19.27 20.43 -3.48
N GLY A 265 -20.00 21.43 -3.05
CA GLY A 265 -21.35 21.74 -3.53
C GLY A 265 -22.49 20.93 -2.89
N GLN A 266 -22.19 19.82 -2.18
CA GLN A 266 -23.20 18.96 -1.54
C GLN A 266 -22.85 18.63 -0.07
N SER A 267 -22.07 19.45 0.59
CA SER A 267 -21.51 19.19 1.93
C SER A 267 -22.58 18.86 2.96
N LYS A 268 -23.70 19.60 3.01
CA LYS A 268 -24.80 19.34 3.95
C LYS A 268 -25.38 17.93 3.79
N GLN A 269 -25.57 17.49 2.55
CA GLN A 269 -26.09 16.16 2.25
C GLN A 269 -25.09 15.07 2.63
N MET A 270 -23.80 15.28 2.35
CA MET A 270 -22.74 14.33 2.69
C MET A 270 -22.54 14.20 4.21
N ILE A 271 -22.57 15.31 4.94
CA ILE A 271 -22.54 15.31 6.40
C ILE A 271 -23.76 14.57 6.99
N SER A 272 -24.94 14.76 6.41
CA SER A 272 -26.14 14.04 6.84
C SER A 272 -25.98 12.52 6.64
N LYS A 273 -25.43 12.07 5.51
CA LYS A 273 -25.10 10.65 5.28
C LYS A 273 -24.12 10.11 6.32
N LEU A 274 -23.04 10.85 6.61
CA LEU A 274 -22.04 10.45 7.60
C LEU A 274 -22.65 10.38 9.01
N ARG A 275 -23.54 11.32 9.39
CA ARG A 275 -24.26 11.25 10.65
C ARG A 275 -25.17 10.01 10.75
N HIS A 276 -25.82 9.64 9.67
CA HIS A 276 -26.60 8.41 9.60
C HIS A 276 -25.72 7.17 9.75
N MET A 277 -24.55 7.16 9.11
CA MET A 277 -23.55 6.09 9.28
C MET A 277 -23.05 6.02 10.73
N ALA A 278 -22.80 7.16 11.38
CA ALA A 278 -22.38 7.23 12.78
C ALA A 278 -23.46 6.72 13.78
N ALA A 279 -24.73 6.84 13.41
CA ALA A 279 -25.86 6.40 14.26
C ALA A 279 -26.11 4.89 14.19
N SER A 280 -25.54 4.19 13.19
CA SER A 280 -25.70 2.75 13.04
C SER A 280 -24.83 1.97 14.03
N ASP A 281 -25.43 1.01 14.75
CA ASP A 281 -24.71 0.16 15.70
C ASP A 281 -23.60 -0.68 15.05
N ASN A 282 -23.75 -1.03 13.80
CA ASN A 282 -22.76 -1.80 13.05
C ASN A 282 -21.45 -1.03 12.78
N ASN A 283 -21.48 0.30 12.94
CA ASN A 283 -20.37 1.19 12.62
C ASN A 283 -19.63 1.71 13.88
N LYS A 284 -19.91 1.18 15.05
CA LYS A 284 -19.32 1.64 16.32
C LYS A 284 -17.77 1.58 16.32
N GLU A 285 -17.21 0.61 15.64
CA GLU A 285 -15.76 0.42 15.54
C GLU A 285 -15.08 1.40 14.56
N TYR A 286 -15.87 2.06 13.69
CA TYR A 286 -15.39 2.94 12.62
C TYR A 286 -15.79 4.41 12.81
N LEU A 287 -16.17 4.80 14.02
CA LEU A 287 -16.63 6.15 14.31
C LEU A 287 -15.53 7.22 14.14
N ASP A 288 -14.26 6.86 14.36
CA ASP A 288 -13.11 7.72 14.11
C ASP A 288 -13.05 8.13 12.64
N GLN A 289 -13.20 7.17 11.73
CA GLN A 289 -13.20 7.42 10.28
C GLN A 289 -14.36 8.33 9.88
N VAL A 290 -15.55 8.10 10.44
CA VAL A 290 -16.73 8.93 10.14
C VAL A 290 -16.54 10.36 10.60
N TYR A 291 -16.09 10.57 11.85
CA TYR A 291 -15.87 11.91 12.38
C TYR A 291 -14.67 12.59 11.74
N TYR A 292 -13.64 11.84 11.35
CA TYR A 292 -12.53 12.33 10.56
C TYR A 292 -13.01 12.90 9.22
N ALA A 293 -13.79 12.13 8.47
CA ALA A 293 -14.37 12.57 7.20
C ALA A 293 -15.29 13.79 7.38
N MET A 294 -16.12 13.82 8.44
CA MET A 294 -16.97 14.98 8.73
C MET A 294 -16.13 16.25 8.98
N GLY A 295 -15.05 16.11 9.74
CA GLY A 295 -14.12 17.21 9.99
C GLY A 295 -13.46 17.72 8.71
N ASN A 296 -12.99 16.82 7.86
CA ASN A 296 -12.39 17.15 6.56
C ASN A 296 -13.37 17.90 5.64
N ILE A 297 -14.64 17.47 5.59
CA ILE A 297 -15.68 18.14 4.82
C ILE A 297 -15.93 19.57 5.35
N HIS A 298 -15.99 19.75 6.67
CA HIS A 298 -16.14 21.07 7.28
C HIS A 298 -14.94 21.97 6.98
N LEU A 299 -13.70 21.45 7.05
CA LEU A 299 -12.48 22.18 6.68
C LEU A 299 -12.48 22.60 5.21
N ALA A 300 -12.85 21.73 4.30
CA ALA A 300 -12.97 22.03 2.87
C ALA A 300 -13.97 23.19 2.61
N ASN A 301 -15.01 23.29 3.45
CA ASN A 301 -15.99 24.41 3.43
C ASN A 301 -15.55 25.62 4.25
N LYS A 302 -14.31 25.67 4.76
CA LYS A 302 -13.78 26.74 5.60
C LYS A 302 -14.52 26.95 6.93
N ASP A 303 -15.29 25.95 7.37
CA ASP A 303 -15.98 25.96 8.67
C ASP A 303 -15.10 25.29 9.73
N THR A 304 -14.12 26.03 10.21
CA THR A 304 -13.14 25.54 11.19
C THR A 304 -13.77 25.16 12.52
N LEU A 305 -14.83 25.88 12.95
CA LEU A 305 -15.50 25.58 14.23
C LEU A 305 -16.24 24.24 14.17
N ALA A 306 -16.99 24.01 13.11
CA ALA A 306 -17.67 22.74 12.91
C ALA A 306 -16.70 21.58 12.73
N ALA A 307 -15.54 21.81 12.08
CA ALA A 307 -14.47 20.83 11.95
C ALA A 307 -13.91 20.44 13.33
N ILE A 308 -13.55 21.40 14.17
CA ILE A 308 -13.09 21.15 15.54
C ILE A 308 -14.12 20.34 16.33
N ASN A 309 -15.41 20.70 16.25
CA ASN A 309 -16.47 19.98 16.93
C ASN A 309 -16.60 18.53 16.45
N ALA A 310 -16.47 18.30 15.14
CA ALA A 310 -16.49 16.94 14.58
C ALA A 310 -15.30 16.11 15.07
N TYR A 311 -14.10 16.64 15.03
CA TYR A 311 -12.91 15.95 15.50
C TYR A 311 -12.94 15.70 17.03
N GLU A 312 -13.44 16.63 17.83
CA GLU A 312 -13.61 16.43 19.28
C GLU A 312 -14.62 15.32 19.58
N LEU A 313 -15.72 15.20 18.80
CA LEU A 313 -16.64 14.09 18.90
C LEU A 313 -15.97 12.76 18.56
N GLY A 314 -15.15 12.75 17.51
CA GLY A 314 -14.35 11.57 17.14
C GLY A 314 -13.39 11.18 18.27
N ARG A 315 -12.62 12.14 18.80
CA ARG A 315 -11.72 11.92 19.93
C ARG A 315 -12.42 11.26 21.14
N LYS A 316 -13.61 11.75 21.49
CA LYS A 316 -14.38 11.27 22.67
C LYS A 316 -15.02 9.90 22.45
N LYS A 317 -15.47 9.59 21.23
CA LYS A 317 -16.25 8.39 20.92
C LYS A 317 -15.42 7.19 20.51
N THR A 318 -14.16 7.39 20.15
CA THR A 318 -13.24 6.34 19.68
C THR A 318 -12.17 6.04 20.72
N ARG A 319 -11.75 4.79 20.83
CA ARG A 319 -10.79 4.35 21.85
C ARG A 319 -9.35 4.33 21.32
N SER A 320 -9.14 3.80 20.14
CA SER A 320 -7.82 3.63 19.53
C SER A 320 -7.95 3.47 18.02
N GLY A 321 -6.85 3.60 17.29
CA GLY A 321 -6.77 3.41 15.84
C GLY A 321 -5.83 4.44 15.20
N ILE A 322 -5.30 4.10 14.04
CA ILE A 322 -4.44 5.01 13.26
C ILE A 322 -5.25 6.23 12.83
N GLU A 323 -6.49 6.03 12.43
CA GLU A 323 -7.42 7.08 12.02
C GLU A 323 -7.69 8.08 13.15
N LYS A 324 -7.81 7.59 14.39
CA LYS A 324 -7.88 8.46 15.56
C LYS A 324 -6.60 9.28 15.73
N GLY A 325 -5.43 8.68 15.52
CA GLY A 325 -4.15 9.38 15.56
C GLY A 325 -4.09 10.51 14.54
N VAL A 326 -4.51 10.27 13.30
CA VAL A 326 -4.56 11.29 12.24
C VAL A 326 -5.60 12.38 12.53
N LEU A 327 -6.78 11.99 13.02
CA LEU A 327 -7.81 12.94 13.48
C LEU A 327 -7.26 13.89 14.56
N LEU A 328 -6.52 13.36 15.52
CA LEU A 328 -5.88 14.13 16.59
C LEU A 328 -4.80 15.08 16.08
N LEU A 329 -4.04 14.68 15.04
CA LEU A 329 -3.10 15.60 14.39
C LEU A 329 -3.81 16.80 13.79
N HIS A 330 -4.84 16.58 12.99
CA HIS A 330 -5.62 17.67 12.39
C HIS A 330 -6.25 18.57 13.45
N LEU A 331 -6.77 17.99 14.53
CA LEU A 331 -7.33 18.74 15.66
C LEU A 331 -6.24 19.56 16.36
N GLY A 332 -5.07 18.98 16.58
CA GLY A 332 -3.90 19.64 17.15
C GLY A 332 -3.43 20.82 16.30
N ASP A 333 -3.34 20.64 14.97
CA ASP A 333 -2.98 21.71 14.03
C ASP A 333 -4.01 22.86 14.05
N LEU A 334 -5.30 22.56 14.19
CA LEU A 334 -6.34 23.56 14.29
C LEU A 334 -6.27 24.34 15.63
N TYR A 335 -5.97 23.66 16.72
CA TYR A 335 -5.75 24.31 18.01
C TYR A 335 -4.47 25.14 18.01
N TRP A 336 -3.39 24.65 17.38
CA TRP A 336 -2.17 25.42 17.18
C TRP A 336 -2.44 26.73 16.42
N ALA A 337 -3.14 26.65 15.27
CA ALA A 337 -3.51 27.81 14.46
C ALA A 337 -4.40 28.83 15.22
N LYS A 338 -5.10 28.38 16.26
CA LYS A 338 -5.93 29.23 17.15
C LYS A 338 -5.22 29.60 18.42
N GLU A 339 -3.92 29.38 18.53
CA GLU A 339 -3.08 29.69 19.70
C GLU A 339 -3.56 29.02 21.01
N ARG A 340 -4.35 27.95 20.89
CA ARG A 340 -4.80 27.10 22.01
C ARG A 340 -3.78 25.99 22.27
N PHE A 341 -2.59 26.41 22.74
CA PHE A 341 -1.42 25.52 22.80
C PHE A 341 -1.57 24.37 23.79
N GLY A 342 -2.26 24.55 24.93
CA GLY A 342 -2.56 23.49 25.87
C GLY A 342 -3.45 22.39 25.26
N ASN A 343 -4.43 22.77 24.43
CA ASN A 343 -5.28 21.82 23.74
C ASN A 343 -4.51 21.13 22.59
N ALA A 344 -3.68 21.88 21.85
CA ALA A 344 -2.84 21.33 20.80
C ALA A 344 -1.87 20.27 21.36
N LYS A 345 -1.22 20.57 22.50
CA LYS A 345 -0.34 19.64 23.20
C LYS A 345 -1.04 18.31 23.51
N LYS A 346 -2.21 18.36 24.16
CA LYS A 346 -2.97 17.15 24.50
C LYS A 346 -3.29 16.30 23.26
N CYS A 347 -3.59 16.94 22.12
CA CYS A 347 -3.86 16.24 20.88
C CYS A 347 -2.61 15.60 20.31
N TYR A 348 -1.47 16.30 20.28
CA TYR A 348 -0.22 15.73 19.74
C TYR A 348 0.33 14.60 20.63
N ASP A 349 0.29 14.75 21.96
CA ASP A 349 0.73 13.68 22.88
C ASP A 349 -0.09 12.40 22.69
N GLU A 350 -1.41 12.53 22.58
CA GLU A 350 -2.30 11.41 22.35
C GLU A 350 -2.10 10.82 20.94
N ALA A 351 -1.86 11.67 19.92
CA ALA A 351 -1.61 11.23 18.54
C ALA A 351 -0.29 10.46 18.41
N LEU A 352 0.81 10.94 19.03
CA LEU A 352 2.11 10.28 18.99
C LEU A 352 2.07 8.85 19.57
N GLY A 353 1.17 8.60 20.53
CA GLY A 353 0.95 7.25 21.08
C GLY A 353 0.21 6.28 20.15
N LEU A 354 -0.45 6.80 19.11
CA LEU A 354 -1.28 6.03 18.18
C LEU A 354 -0.67 5.90 16.78
N LEU A 355 0.22 6.81 16.41
CA LEU A 355 0.83 6.87 15.08
C LEU A 355 2.07 5.97 14.99
N ASP A 356 2.36 5.53 13.77
CA ASP A 356 3.57 4.79 13.47
C ASP A 356 4.81 5.70 13.62
N ARG A 357 5.82 5.24 14.35
CA ARG A 357 7.08 5.95 14.55
C ARG A 357 7.89 6.15 13.27
N ASP A 358 7.66 5.31 12.28
CA ASP A 358 8.32 5.40 10.98
C ASP A 358 7.66 6.39 10.01
N ARG A 359 6.62 7.10 10.45
CA ARG A 359 5.98 8.16 9.70
C ARG A 359 6.96 9.29 9.42
N LYS A 360 6.99 9.80 8.19
CA LYS A 360 7.97 10.81 7.73
C LYS A 360 8.01 12.08 8.57
N ASP A 361 6.87 12.47 9.12
CA ASP A 361 6.69 13.67 9.94
C ASP A 361 6.73 13.41 11.46
N TYR A 362 6.97 12.14 11.89
CA TYR A 362 6.93 11.77 13.31
C TYR A 362 7.92 12.55 14.18
N GLU A 363 9.15 12.74 13.72
CA GLU A 363 10.16 13.53 14.43
C GLU A 363 9.74 15.00 14.60
N GLN A 364 9.21 15.60 13.53
CA GLN A 364 8.71 16.98 13.58
C GLN A 364 7.53 17.14 14.56
N LEU A 365 6.64 16.14 14.61
CA LEU A 365 5.53 16.11 15.55
C LEU A 365 6.01 15.95 17.00
N SER A 366 7.00 15.08 17.20
CA SER A 366 7.63 14.89 18.51
C SER A 366 8.30 16.18 19.00
N ASP A 367 8.99 16.89 18.12
CA ASP A 367 9.65 18.16 18.48
C ASP A 367 8.63 19.28 18.74
N ARG A 368 7.54 19.34 17.97
CA ARG A 368 6.42 20.24 18.29
C ARG A 368 5.81 19.96 19.66
N SER A 369 5.61 18.68 20.01
CA SER A 369 5.11 18.32 21.34
C SER A 369 6.04 18.77 22.44
N LYS A 370 7.37 18.60 22.30
CA LYS A 370 8.37 19.09 23.26
C LYS A 370 8.36 20.60 23.42
N ILE A 371 8.24 21.36 22.32
CA ILE A 371 8.12 22.84 22.38
C ILE A 371 6.87 23.25 23.17
N LEU A 372 5.77 22.48 22.97
CA LEU A 372 4.53 22.74 23.70
C LEU A 372 4.61 22.41 25.20
N ASP A 373 5.51 21.48 25.61
CA ASP A 373 5.77 21.23 27.04
C ASP A 373 6.22 22.47 27.76
N GLU A 374 7.03 23.31 27.10
CA GLU A 374 7.52 24.56 27.66
C GLU A 374 6.52 25.70 27.52
N LEU A 375 5.82 25.80 26.38
CA LEU A 375 4.96 26.92 26.01
C LEU A 375 3.55 26.83 26.63
N ALA A 376 2.94 25.65 26.67
CA ALA A 376 1.54 25.49 27.09
C ALA A 376 1.24 26.01 28.51
N PRO A 377 2.09 25.81 29.56
CA PRO A 377 1.79 26.30 30.89
C PRO A 377 1.64 27.84 30.97
N TYR A 378 2.46 28.55 30.20
CA TYR A 378 2.41 30.03 30.19
C TYR A 378 1.18 30.55 29.46
N THR A 379 0.86 29.95 28.32
CA THR A 379 -0.30 30.36 27.53
C THR A 379 -1.62 29.99 28.20
N ASP A 380 -1.70 28.82 28.84
CA ASP A 380 -2.87 28.43 29.63
C ASP A 380 -3.10 29.36 30.82
N ALA A 381 -2.03 29.84 31.48
CA ALA A 381 -2.12 30.82 32.54
C ALA A 381 -2.64 32.20 32.04
N VAL A 382 -2.16 32.67 30.88
CA VAL A 382 -2.66 33.90 30.25
C VAL A 382 -4.14 33.75 29.86
N GLN A 383 -4.52 32.68 29.23
CA GLN A 383 -5.92 32.43 28.83
C GLN A 383 -6.84 32.33 30.04
N LEU A 384 -6.39 31.72 31.14
CA LEU A 384 -7.15 31.67 32.38
C LEU A 384 -7.36 33.08 32.94
N GLN A 385 -6.32 33.89 32.95
CA GLN A 385 -6.42 35.28 33.43
C GLN A 385 -7.35 36.12 32.56
N ASP A 386 -7.25 36.01 31.24
CA ASP A 386 -8.15 36.70 30.31
C ASP A 386 -9.61 36.28 30.51
N SER A 387 -9.86 34.99 30.72
CA SER A 387 -11.18 34.47 31.01
C SER A 387 -11.74 34.97 32.33
N LEU A 388 -10.91 35.06 33.38
CA LEU A 388 -11.29 35.59 34.66
C LEU A 388 -11.57 37.10 34.56
N GLN A 389 -10.78 37.85 33.80
CA GLN A 389 -11.04 39.26 33.54
C GLN A 389 -12.33 39.51 32.77
N GLN A 390 -12.65 38.63 31.77
CA GLN A 390 -13.92 38.69 31.05
C GLN A 390 -15.10 38.43 32.00
N LEU A 391 -15.02 37.37 32.81
CA LEU A 391 -16.02 37.05 33.81
C LEU A 391 -16.19 38.18 34.84
N ALA A 392 -15.11 38.85 35.22
CA ALA A 392 -15.18 39.99 36.13
C ALA A 392 -15.91 41.20 35.52
N LYS A 393 -15.90 41.32 34.19
CA LYS A 393 -16.61 42.39 33.45
C LYS A 393 -18.08 42.04 33.15
N CYS A 394 -18.49 40.80 33.30
CA CYS A 394 -19.88 40.39 33.11
C CYS A 394 -20.76 40.84 34.27
N SER A 395 -22.02 41.12 33.98
CA SER A 395 -23.02 41.44 35.00
C SER A 395 -23.33 40.20 35.89
N GLU A 396 -23.86 40.39 37.10
CA GLU A 396 -24.20 39.32 38.02
C GLU A 396 -25.17 38.26 37.41
N LYS A 397 -25.95 38.66 36.39
CA LYS A 397 -26.85 37.72 35.68
C LYS A 397 -26.16 36.89 34.60
N GLU A 398 -24.98 37.28 34.18
CA GLU A 398 -24.18 36.60 33.13
C GLU A 398 -23.03 35.77 33.71
N ARG A 399 -22.73 35.88 35.00
CA ARG A 399 -21.80 35.05 35.80
C ARG A 399 -22.48 33.76 36.23
#